data_addb225761ee0e73b114149d93ffbab0
#
_entry.id   addb225761ee0e73b114149d93ffbab0
#
_cell.length_a   1.000
_cell.length_b   1.000
_cell.length_c   1.000
_cell.angle_alpha   90.00
_cell.angle_beta   90.00
_cell.angle_gamma   90.00
#
_symmetry.space_group_name_H-M   'P 1'
#
loop_
_entity.id
_entity.type
_entity.pdbx_description
1 polymer ?
#
loop_
_entity_poly.entity_id
_entity_poly.type
_entity_poly.pdbx_seq_one_letter_code
_entity_poly.pdbx_strand_id
1 'polypeptide(L)'
;MADLGNLDNPDYPSFTTGQAAKMLGVQEAFLRSLDAADLVRPQRSDGGHRRYSRRQLTLVIRLREQLDEGHTLTAAARIIGLQDQLADAENTIHYLRAQLDQR
;
A
#
# COMPACT_ATOMS: atom_id res chain seq x y z
N MET A 1 -13.25 -1.32 -22.86
CA MET A 1 -13.65 -2.54 -22.13
C MET A 1 -12.59 -2.83 -21.07
N ALA A 2 -13.00 -3.14 -19.87
CA ALA A 2 -12.05 -3.46 -18.81
C ALA A 2 -11.26 -4.71 -19.15
N ASP A 3 -9.97 -4.68 -18.95
CA ASP A 3 -9.12 -5.86 -19.08
C ASP A 3 -9.30 -6.74 -17.85
N LEU A 4 -9.98 -7.87 -18.03
CA LEU A 4 -10.26 -8.78 -16.92
C LEU A 4 -8.99 -9.35 -16.30
N GLY A 5 -7.87 -9.39 -17.05
CA GLY A 5 -6.56 -9.81 -16.50
C GLY A 5 -6.04 -8.90 -15.42
N ASN A 6 -6.50 -7.64 -15.34
CA ASN A 6 -6.06 -6.68 -14.32
C ASN A 6 -6.87 -6.76 -13.02
N LEU A 7 -7.97 -7.53 -12.98
CA LEU A 7 -8.80 -7.64 -11.79
C LEU A 7 -8.02 -8.20 -10.59
N ASP A 8 -7.09 -9.12 -10.84
CA ASP A 8 -6.29 -9.77 -9.80
C ASP A 8 -4.93 -9.09 -9.59
N ASN A 9 -4.63 -8.05 -10.37
CA ASN A 9 -3.36 -7.34 -10.23
C ASN A 9 -3.46 -6.29 -9.12
N PRO A 10 -2.79 -6.50 -7.97
CA PRO A 10 -2.85 -5.54 -6.85
C PRO A 10 -2.19 -4.21 -7.15
N ASP A 11 -1.38 -4.12 -8.21
CA ASP A 11 -0.67 -2.90 -8.59
C ASP A 11 -1.38 -2.12 -9.69
N TYR A 12 -2.51 -2.61 -10.19
CA TYR A 12 -3.26 -1.91 -11.23
C TYR A 12 -3.94 -0.65 -10.67
N PRO A 13 -3.73 0.53 -11.29
CA PRO A 13 -4.23 1.81 -10.76
C PRO A 13 -5.70 2.04 -11.14
N SER A 14 -6.62 1.39 -10.44
CA SER A 14 -8.03 1.38 -10.81
C SER A 14 -8.93 2.34 -10.03
N PHE A 15 -8.45 2.91 -8.90
CA PHE A 15 -9.30 3.69 -8.02
C PHE A 15 -8.97 5.19 -8.08
N THR A 16 -10.00 6.02 -8.23
CA THR A 16 -9.84 7.48 -8.12
C THR A 16 -9.61 7.87 -6.67
N THR A 17 -9.14 9.11 -6.44
CA THR A 17 -8.99 9.64 -5.07
C THR A 17 -10.32 9.61 -4.33
N GLY A 18 -11.42 10.01 -4.97
CA GLY A 18 -12.74 9.99 -4.35
C GLY A 18 -13.20 8.58 -3.99
N GLN A 19 -13.01 7.62 -4.89
CA GLN A 19 -13.35 6.22 -4.62
C GLN A 19 -12.53 5.67 -3.47
N ALA A 20 -11.21 5.91 -3.48
CA ALA A 20 -10.30 5.45 -2.43
C ALA A 20 -10.69 6.04 -1.07
N ALA A 21 -10.92 7.34 -1.01
CA ALA A 21 -11.32 8.02 0.22
C ALA A 21 -12.61 7.43 0.80
N LYS A 22 -13.60 7.22 -0.06
CA LYS A 22 -14.89 6.65 0.36
C LYS A 22 -14.74 5.22 0.86
N MET A 23 -13.99 4.39 0.14
CA MET A 23 -13.77 2.99 0.50
C MET A 23 -13.04 2.86 1.83
N LEU A 24 -12.08 3.75 2.08
CA LEU A 24 -11.23 3.68 3.28
C LEU A 24 -11.80 4.49 4.44
N GLY A 25 -12.84 5.30 4.21
CA GLY A 25 -13.40 6.16 5.25
C GLY A 25 -12.44 7.26 5.68
N VAL A 26 -11.65 7.80 4.77
CA VAL A 26 -10.70 8.89 5.03
C VAL A 26 -11.04 10.11 4.18
N GLN A 27 -10.48 11.25 4.55
CA GLN A 27 -10.62 12.47 3.76
C GLN A 27 -9.70 12.41 2.54
N GLU A 28 -10.13 12.98 1.42
CA GLU A 28 -9.27 13.08 0.24
C GLU A 28 -8.00 13.87 0.54
N ALA A 29 -8.09 14.90 1.41
CA ALA A 29 -6.93 15.67 1.83
C ALA A 29 -5.87 14.80 2.50
N PHE A 30 -6.28 13.77 3.25
CA PHE A 30 -5.36 12.82 3.86
C PHE A 30 -4.56 12.07 2.77
N LEU A 31 -5.27 11.58 1.74
CA LEU A 31 -4.61 10.88 0.63
C LEU A 31 -3.61 11.81 -0.10
N ARG A 32 -3.99 13.05 -0.33
CA ARG A 32 -3.10 14.03 -0.95
C ARG A 32 -1.88 14.33 -0.08
N SER A 33 -2.03 14.34 1.25
CA SER A 33 -0.91 14.55 2.16
C SER A 33 0.09 13.40 2.10
N LEU A 34 -0.39 12.17 1.93
CA LEU A 34 0.48 10.99 1.79
C LEU A 34 1.26 11.04 0.47
N ASP A 35 0.63 11.51 -0.60
CA ASP A 35 1.29 11.72 -1.89
C ASP A 35 2.39 12.80 -1.77
N ALA A 36 2.06 13.92 -1.14
CA ALA A 36 3.03 15.00 -0.92
C ALA A 36 4.23 14.57 -0.07
N ALA A 37 4.02 13.64 0.84
CA ALA A 37 5.07 13.09 1.70
C ALA A 37 5.84 11.93 1.07
N ASP A 38 5.55 11.59 -0.19
CA ASP A 38 6.16 10.46 -0.92
C ASP A 38 5.92 9.09 -0.27
N LEU A 39 4.87 8.95 0.50
CA LEU A 39 4.54 7.70 1.19
C LEU A 39 3.60 6.81 0.40
N VAL A 40 2.58 7.41 -0.23
CA VAL A 40 1.67 6.71 -1.14
C VAL A 40 1.53 7.57 -2.38
N ARG A 41 2.19 7.18 -3.45
CA ARG A 41 2.25 7.96 -4.69
C ARG A 41 1.41 7.28 -5.77
N PRO A 42 0.18 7.76 -6.00
CA PRO A 42 -0.68 7.18 -7.03
C PRO A 42 -0.13 7.48 -8.41
N GLN A 43 -0.46 6.63 -9.37
CA GLN A 43 -0.21 6.93 -10.77
C GLN A 43 -1.15 8.05 -11.23
N ARG A 44 -0.80 8.69 -12.34
CA ARG A 44 -1.65 9.69 -12.95
C ARG A 44 -2.23 9.13 -14.25
N SER A 45 -3.53 9.35 -14.45
CA SER A 45 -4.16 9.06 -15.73
C SER A 45 -3.70 10.08 -16.79
N ASP A 46 -4.10 9.87 -18.03
CA ASP A 46 -3.75 10.77 -19.14
C ASP A 46 -4.22 12.20 -18.88
N GLY A 47 -5.32 12.37 -18.14
CA GLY A 47 -5.84 13.67 -17.74
C GLY A 47 -5.18 14.25 -16.49
N GLY A 48 -4.15 13.61 -15.94
CA GLY A 48 -3.45 14.08 -14.75
C GLY A 48 -4.14 13.75 -13.44
N HIS A 49 -5.16 12.91 -13.44
CA HIS A 49 -5.89 12.53 -12.24
C HIS A 49 -5.22 11.38 -11.52
N ARG A 50 -5.24 11.40 -10.18
CA ARG A 50 -4.65 10.34 -9.35
C ARG A 50 -5.42 9.05 -9.49
N ARG A 51 -4.68 7.93 -9.58
CA ARG A 51 -5.23 6.57 -9.63
C ARG A 51 -4.46 5.68 -8.65
N TYR A 52 -5.19 5.03 -7.76
CA TYR A 52 -4.63 4.19 -6.69
C TYR A 52 -4.82 2.73 -7.02
N SER A 53 -3.82 1.90 -6.67
CA SER A 53 -3.92 0.45 -6.73
C SER A 53 -4.45 -0.11 -5.41
N ARG A 54 -4.88 -1.38 -5.42
CA ARG A 54 -5.28 -2.07 -4.18
C ARG A 54 -4.13 -2.13 -3.18
N ARG A 55 -2.91 -2.37 -3.65
CA ARG A 55 -1.73 -2.40 -2.78
C ARG A 55 -1.53 -1.06 -2.08
N GLN A 56 -1.73 0.04 -2.81
CA GLN A 56 -1.64 1.38 -2.22
C GLN A 56 -2.75 1.64 -1.20
N LEU A 57 -3.98 1.17 -1.47
CA LEU A 57 -5.07 1.29 -0.50
C LEU A 57 -4.76 0.53 0.79
N THR A 58 -4.17 -0.66 0.68
CA THR A 58 -3.73 -1.44 1.85
C THR A 58 -2.68 -0.67 2.65
N LEU A 59 -1.74 -0.03 1.97
CA LEU A 59 -0.71 0.78 2.63
C LEU A 59 -1.33 1.97 3.37
N VAL A 60 -2.33 2.62 2.78
CA VAL A 60 -3.06 3.73 3.44
C VAL A 60 -3.71 3.23 4.75
N ILE A 61 -4.35 2.06 4.71
CA ILE A 61 -4.96 1.47 5.90
C ILE A 61 -3.91 1.25 6.99
N ARG A 62 -2.77 0.68 6.64
CA ARG A 62 -1.69 0.39 7.58
C ARG A 62 -1.12 1.67 8.20
N LEU A 63 -0.94 2.71 7.38
CA LEU A 63 -0.47 4.01 7.87
C LEU A 63 -1.48 4.62 8.85
N ARG A 64 -2.76 4.57 8.50
CA ARG A 64 -3.81 5.10 9.36
C ARG A 64 -3.86 4.39 10.71
N GLU A 65 -3.74 3.06 10.70
CA GLU A 65 -3.72 2.28 11.95
C GLU A 65 -2.59 2.73 12.87
N GLN A 66 -1.41 2.98 12.31
CA GLN A 66 -0.27 3.46 13.09
C GLN A 66 -0.51 4.87 13.64
N LEU A 67 -1.13 5.75 12.86
CA LEU A 67 -1.51 7.08 13.32
C LEU A 67 -2.53 7.02 14.45
N ASP A 68 -3.51 6.11 14.34
CA ASP A 68 -4.54 5.91 15.36
C ASP A 68 -3.93 5.38 16.68
N GLU A 69 -2.81 4.68 16.60
CA GLU A 69 -2.06 4.22 17.77
C GLU A 69 -1.19 5.32 18.39
N GLY A 70 -1.16 6.51 17.78
CA GLY A 70 -0.45 7.66 18.30
C GLY A 70 0.92 7.90 17.68
N HIS A 71 1.30 7.16 16.65
CA HIS A 71 2.57 7.38 15.96
C HIS A 71 2.48 8.57 15.02
N THR A 72 3.61 9.24 14.80
CA THR A 72 3.72 10.26 13.74
C THR A 72 3.72 9.57 12.38
N LEU A 73 3.45 10.34 11.33
CA LEU A 73 3.46 9.78 9.97
C LEU A 73 4.85 9.23 9.61
N THR A 74 5.92 9.91 9.99
CA THR A 74 7.29 9.45 9.77
C THR A 74 7.55 8.12 10.49
N ALA A 75 7.15 8.02 11.75
CA ALA A 75 7.28 6.79 12.53
C ALA A 75 6.44 5.66 11.94
N ALA A 76 5.21 5.97 11.53
CA ALA A 76 4.31 5.00 10.90
C ALA A 76 4.94 4.38 9.65
N ALA A 77 5.50 5.20 8.77
CA ALA A 77 6.16 4.74 7.55
C ALA A 77 7.35 3.83 7.88
N ARG A 78 8.15 4.21 8.88
CA ARG A 78 9.31 3.41 9.29
C ARG A 78 8.88 2.07 9.89
N ILE A 79 7.86 2.07 10.75
CA ILE A 79 7.33 0.84 11.36
C ILE A 79 6.88 -0.12 10.27
N ILE A 80 6.10 0.36 9.30
CA ILE A 80 5.59 -0.46 8.21
C ILE A 80 6.73 -1.02 7.37
N GLY A 81 7.73 -0.20 7.05
CA GLY A 81 8.91 -0.64 6.32
C GLY A 81 9.65 -1.76 7.03
N LEU A 82 9.82 -1.64 8.35
CA LEU A 82 10.48 -2.67 9.16
C LEU A 82 9.63 -3.95 9.25
N GLN A 83 8.31 -3.83 9.38
CA GLN A 83 7.42 -4.98 9.35
C GLN A 83 7.53 -5.74 8.03
N ASP A 84 7.60 -5.04 6.92
CA ASP A 84 7.74 -5.65 5.60
C ASP A 84 9.09 -6.35 5.44
N GLN A 85 10.17 -5.73 5.92
CA GLN A 85 11.50 -6.34 5.92
C GLN A 85 11.53 -7.61 6.78
N LEU A 86 10.89 -7.57 7.94
CA LEU A 86 10.80 -8.75 8.81
C LEU A 86 10.03 -9.87 8.13
N ALA A 87 8.89 -9.56 7.53
CA ALA A 87 8.09 -10.56 6.81
C ALA A 87 8.89 -11.20 5.67
N ASP A 88 9.63 -10.40 4.92
CA ASP A 88 10.47 -10.90 3.83
C ASP A 88 11.59 -11.81 4.36
N ALA A 89 12.23 -11.42 5.46
CA ALA A 89 13.28 -12.23 6.08
C ALA A 89 12.73 -13.56 6.60
N GLU A 90 11.56 -13.54 7.24
CA GLU A 90 10.90 -14.75 7.72
C GLU A 90 10.55 -15.69 6.57
N ASN A 91 10.04 -15.15 5.46
CA ASN A 91 9.72 -15.94 4.27
C ASN A 91 10.98 -16.57 3.68
N THR A 92 12.09 -15.82 3.64
CA THR A 92 13.37 -16.34 3.16
C THR A 92 13.87 -17.47 4.05
N ILE A 93 13.79 -17.32 5.37
CA ILE A 93 14.20 -18.36 6.31
C ILE A 93 13.36 -19.62 6.11
N HIS A 94 12.06 -19.45 5.98
CA HIS A 94 11.14 -20.56 5.76
C HIS A 94 11.47 -21.30 4.46
N TYR A 95 11.72 -20.57 3.39
CA TYR A 95 12.10 -21.13 2.10
C TYR A 95 13.42 -21.92 2.20
N LEU A 96 14.44 -21.35 2.84
CA LEU A 96 15.74 -22.00 2.97
C LEU A 96 15.66 -23.25 3.84
N ARG A 97 14.87 -23.24 4.91
CA ARG A 97 14.64 -24.42 5.74
C ARG A 97 13.98 -25.54 4.95
N ALA A 98 12.98 -25.20 4.12
CA ALA A 98 12.33 -26.18 3.27
C ALA A 98 13.31 -26.79 2.25
N GLN A 99 14.24 -26.00 1.72
CA GLN A 99 15.28 -26.48 0.83
C GLN A 99 16.21 -27.48 1.53
N LEU A 100 16.59 -27.20 2.78
CA LEU A 100 17.44 -28.10 3.56
C LEU A 100 16.75 -29.41 3.88
N ASP A 101 15.45 -29.38 4.16
CA ASP A 101 14.68 -30.57 4.50
C ASP A 101 14.49 -31.52 3.31
N GLN A 102 14.72 -31.05 2.09
CA GLN A 102 14.61 -31.85 0.86
C GLN A 102 15.91 -32.60 0.50
N ARG A 103 16.98 -32.44 1.24
CA ARG A 103 18.25 -33.08 0.98
C ARG A 103 18.34 -34.49 1.57
#